data_f53ec2b7c0f414d9c4abb59c601356a3
#
_entry.id   f53ec2b7c0f414d9c4abb59c601356a3
#
_cell.length_a   1.000
_cell.length_b   1.000
_cell.length_c   1.000
_cell.angle_alpha   90.00
_cell.angle_beta   90.00
_cell.angle_gamma   90.00
#
_symmetry.space_group_name_H-M   'P 1'
#
loop_
_entity.id
_entity.type
_entity.pdbx_description
1 polymer ?
#
loop_
_entity_poly.entity_id
_entity_poly.type
_entity_poly.pdbx_seq_one_letter_code
_entity_poly.pdbx_strand_id
1 'polypeptide(L)'
;MSRSIRVDISLAILIALAALFLVRVHNADGSKLVAASALEGHRLAEAWCKPCHAIEPHMAGTSDQAPGFAAIANRRGTTALSLKVFLKTSHQNMPNLVIAPDQAEALANYILSLKSN
;
A
#
# COMPACT_ATOMS: atom_id res chain seq x y z
N MET A 1 -28.99 41.79 9.63
CA MET A 1 -27.81 41.20 8.97
C MET A 1 -27.68 41.84 7.59
N SER A 2 -26.59 42.56 7.35
CA SER A 2 -26.36 43.31 6.08
C SER A 2 -26.32 42.37 4.88
N ARG A 3 -26.73 42.83 3.71
CA ARG A 3 -26.74 42.05 2.45
C ARG A 3 -25.32 41.60 2.06
N SER A 4 -24.31 42.40 2.35
CA SER A 4 -22.90 42.09 2.18
C SER A 4 -22.45 40.87 3.01
N ILE A 5 -22.80 40.85 4.32
CA ILE A 5 -22.42 39.73 5.21
C ILE A 5 -22.99 38.39 4.73
N ARG A 6 -24.21 38.39 4.18
CA ARG A 6 -24.81 37.14 3.64
C ARG A 6 -24.09 36.66 2.38
N VAL A 7 -23.66 37.55 1.50
CA VAL A 7 -22.88 37.23 0.30
C VAL A 7 -21.52 36.69 0.68
N ASP A 8 -20.83 37.32 1.66
CA ASP A 8 -19.52 36.88 2.11
C ASP A 8 -19.56 35.50 2.75
N ILE A 9 -20.59 35.21 3.56
CA ILE A 9 -20.80 33.88 4.17
C ILE A 9 -21.09 32.83 3.10
N SER A 10 -21.94 33.15 2.11
CA SER A 10 -22.28 32.23 1.02
C SER A 10 -21.06 31.90 0.17
N LEU A 11 -20.23 32.89 -0.13
CA LEU A 11 -18.99 32.70 -0.87
C LEU A 11 -17.98 31.83 -0.10
N ALA A 12 -17.83 32.09 1.19
CA ALA A 12 -16.95 31.29 2.06
C ALA A 12 -17.37 29.81 2.13
N ILE A 13 -18.67 29.56 2.22
CA ILE A 13 -19.23 28.19 2.21
C ILE A 13 -18.97 27.51 0.86
N LEU A 14 -19.17 28.19 -0.24
CA LEU A 14 -18.91 27.63 -1.58
C LEU A 14 -17.43 27.27 -1.77
N ILE A 15 -16.52 28.14 -1.33
CA ILE A 15 -15.07 27.87 -1.38
C ILE A 15 -14.72 26.65 -0.51
N ALA A 16 -15.26 26.57 0.69
CA ALA A 16 -15.01 25.44 1.58
C ALA A 16 -15.53 24.11 1.01
N LEU A 17 -16.71 24.11 0.41
CA LEU A 17 -17.30 22.94 -0.27
C LEU A 17 -16.46 22.51 -1.49
N ALA A 18 -16.02 23.48 -2.29
CA ALA A 18 -15.15 23.19 -3.44
C ALA A 18 -13.80 22.60 -3.01
N ALA A 19 -13.19 23.15 -1.97
CA ALA A 19 -11.94 22.63 -1.41
C ALA A 19 -12.12 21.19 -0.87
N LEU A 20 -13.19 20.95 -0.12
CA LEU A 20 -13.51 19.60 0.39
C LEU A 20 -13.74 18.60 -0.75
N PHE A 21 -14.44 19.01 -1.81
CA PHE A 21 -14.67 18.17 -2.98
C PHE A 21 -13.35 17.80 -3.68
N LEU A 22 -12.46 18.79 -3.90
CA LEU A 22 -11.15 18.55 -4.51
C LEU A 22 -10.29 17.58 -3.69
N VAL A 23 -10.27 17.73 -2.36
CA VAL A 23 -9.58 16.80 -1.46
C VAL A 23 -10.15 15.38 -1.57
N ARG A 24 -11.48 15.25 -1.65
CA ARG A 24 -12.14 13.94 -1.81
C ARG A 24 -11.79 13.26 -3.12
N VAL A 25 -11.80 14.00 -4.23
CA VAL A 25 -11.43 13.46 -5.55
C VAL A 25 -9.96 13.02 -5.56
N HIS A 26 -9.07 13.87 -5.07
CA HIS A 26 -7.63 13.55 -5.02
C HIS A 26 -7.33 12.28 -4.19
N ASN A 27 -7.97 12.15 -3.03
CA ASN A 27 -7.78 10.95 -2.20
C ASN A 27 -8.37 9.68 -2.85
N ALA A 28 -9.47 9.79 -3.59
CA ALA A 28 -10.07 8.66 -4.30
C ALA A 28 -9.17 8.14 -5.43
N ASP A 29 -8.51 9.02 -6.16
CA ASP A 29 -7.57 8.62 -7.22
C ASP A 29 -6.31 7.97 -6.63
N GLY A 30 -5.76 8.52 -5.55
CA GLY A 30 -4.62 7.92 -4.84
C GLY A 30 -4.92 6.50 -4.34
N SER A 31 -6.10 6.27 -3.79
CA SER A 31 -6.48 4.93 -3.30
C SER A 31 -6.63 3.89 -4.42
N LYS A 32 -7.14 4.29 -5.60
CA LYS A 32 -7.23 3.42 -6.78
C LYS A 32 -5.85 3.02 -7.31
N LEU A 33 -4.91 3.97 -7.35
CA LEU A 33 -3.54 3.69 -7.79
C LEU A 33 -2.84 2.71 -6.85
N VAL A 34 -2.99 2.88 -5.54
CA VAL A 34 -2.43 1.95 -4.54
C VAL A 34 -3.06 0.56 -4.68
N ALA A 35 -4.38 0.47 -4.87
CA ALA A 35 -5.06 -0.80 -5.07
C ALA A 35 -4.61 -1.51 -6.36
N ALA A 36 -4.46 -0.79 -7.47
CA ALA A 36 -3.94 -1.34 -8.72
C ALA A 36 -2.50 -1.84 -8.57
N SER A 37 -1.66 -1.08 -7.87
CA SER A 37 -0.29 -1.47 -7.55
C SER A 37 -0.24 -2.71 -6.64
N ALA A 38 -1.13 -2.84 -5.68
CA ALA A 38 -1.22 -4.03 -4.83
C ALA A 38 -1.65 -5.29 -5.61
N LEU A 39 -2.53 -5.17 -6.61
CA LEU A 39 -2.88 -6.28 -7.50
C LEU A 39 -1.68 -6.74 -8.33
N GLU A 40 -0.87 -5.83 -8.83
CA GLU A 40 0.38 -6.17 -9.50
C GLU A 40 1.35 -6.85 -8.53
N GLY A 41 1.48 -6.32 -7.32
CA GLY A 41 2.29 -6.91 -6.26
C GLY A 41 1.87 -8.34 -5.91
N HIS A 42 0.57 -8.63 -5.90
CA HIS A 42 0.06 -9.99 -5.72
C HIS A 42 0.54 -10.94 -6.84
N ARG A 43 0.42 -10.52 -8.10
CA ARG A 43 0.89 -11.33 -9.24
C ARG A 43 2.39 -11.61 -9.18
N LEU A 44 3.19 -10.61 -8.82
CA LEU A 44 4.63 -10.78 -8.62
C LEU A 44 4.94 -11.74 -7.46
N ALA A 45 4.20 -11.63 -6.36
CA ALA A 45 4.32 -12.53 -5.22
C ALA A 45 3.98 -13.97 -5.57
N GLU A 46 2.93 -14.21 -6.36
CA GLU A 46 2.58 -15.54 -6.85
C GLU A 46 3.70 -16.14 -7.70
N ALA A 47 4.30 -15.35 -8.59
CA ALA A 47 5.33 -15.80 -9.50
C ALA A 47 6.67 -16.10 -8.81
N TRP A 48 7.06 -15.29 -7.80
CA TRP A 48 8.42 -15.31 -7.27
C TRP A 48 8.53 -15.70 -5.81
N CYS A 49 7.52 -15.43 -5.01
CA CYS A 49 7.60 -15.54 -3.54
C CYS A 49 6.85 -16.75 -2.98
N LYS A 50 5.76 -17.15 -3.65
CA LYS A 50 4.89 -18.26 -3.24
C LYS A 50 5.60 -19.61 -3.04
N PRO A 51 6.66 -19.95 -3.78
CA PRO A 51 7.38 -21.20 -3.54
C PRO A 51 7.95 -21.33 -2.11
N CYS A 52 8.19 -20.22 -1.41
CA CYS A 52 8.75 -20.22 -0.06
C CYS A 52 7.85 -19.53 0.97
N HIS A 53 7.13 -18.48 0.59
CA HIS A 53 6.30 -17.67 1.49
C HIS A 53 4.82 -18.02 1.38
N ALA A 54 4.12 -18.02 2.51
CA ALA A 54 2.66 -17.87 2.49
C ALA A 54 2.34 -16.44 2.07
N ILE A 55 1.86 -16.28 0.85
CA ILE A 55 1.59 -14.94 0.30
C ILE A 55 0.20 -14.41 0.65
N GLU A 56 -0.74 -15.27 1.01
CA GLU A 56 -2.11 -14.91 1.37
C GLU A 56 -2.40 -15.16 2.86
N PRO A 57 -3.39 -14.46 3.44
CA PRO A 57 -3.88 -14.78 4.78
C PRO A 57 -4.37 -16.23 4.84
N HIS A 58 -4.06 -16.93 5.93
CA HIS A 58 -4.47 -18.32 6.16
C HIS A 58 -3.85 -19.37 5.22
N MET A 59 -2.97 -18.97 4.34
CA MET A 59 -2.20 -19.90 3.53
C MET A 59 -1.08 -20.52 4.37
N ALA A 60 -0.89 -21.83 4.27
CA ALA A 60 0.29 -22.49 4.81
C ALA A 60 1.51 -22.16 3.94
N GLY A 61 2.60 -21.73 4.56
CA GLY A 61 3.87 -21.55 3.86
C GLY A 61 4.46 -22.90 3.50
N THR A 62 5.21 -22.96 2.40
CA THR A 62 5.94 -24.17 1.97
C THR A 62 7.27 -24.33 2.69
N SER A 63 7.71 -23.31 3.45
CA SER A 63 8.95 -23.31 4.23
C SER A 63 8.71 -22.77 5.62
N ASP A 64 9.11 -23.52 6.64
CA ASP A 64 9.05 -23.09 8.05
C ASP A 64 10.02 -21.93 8.35
N GLN A 65 10.98 -21.67 7.45
CA GLN A 65 11.97 -20.60 7.59
C GLN A 65 11.55 -19.28 6.95
N ALA A 66 10.54 -19.28 6.08
CA ALA A 66 10.09 -18.09 5.40
C ALA A 66 8.79 -17.55 6.05
N PRO A 67 8.80 -16.35 6.65
CA PRO A 67 7.62 -15.80 7.30
C PRO A 67 6.54 -15.48 6.25
N GLY A 68 5.29 -15.75 6.58
CA GLY A 68 4.15 -15.35 5.73
C GLY A 68 4.02 -13.83 5.60
N PHE A 69 3.51 -13.38 4.48
CA PHE A 69 3.35 -11.94 4.18
C PHE A 69 2.43 -11.23 5.17
N ALA A 70 1.35 -11.88 5.62
CA ALA A 70 0.50 -11.33 6.67
C ALA A 70 1.27 -11.12 7.99
N ALA A 71 2.15 -12.05 8.37
CA ALA A 71 3.00 -11.90 9.54
C ALA A 71 4.01 -10.76 9.37
N ILE A 72 4.59 -10.62 8.18
CA ILE A 72 5.50 -9.50 7.84
C ILE A 72 4.75 -8.16 7.94
N ALA A 73 3.56 -8.06 7.34
CA ALA A 73 2.75 -6.85 7.34
C ALA A 73 2.43 -6.34 8.75
N ASN A 74 2.20 -7.26 9.68
CA ASN A 74 1.80 -6.96 11.06
C ASN A 74 2.97 -6.77 12.04
N ARG A 75 4.23 -6.91 11.60
CA ARG A 75 5.39 -6.59 12.46
C ARG A 75 5.47 -5.10 12.76
N ARG A 76 5.88 -4.76 13.98
CA ARG A 76 6.18 -3.37 14.34
C ARG A 76 7.26 -2.80 13.43
N GLY A 77 7.03 -1.59 12.92
CA GLY A 77 7.98 -0.91 12.04
C GLY A 77 7.92 -1.33 10.57
N THR A 78 7.03 -2.25 10.18
CA THR A 78 6.82 -2.54 8.76
C THR A 78 6.14 -1.36 8.06
N THR A 79 6.86 -0.77 7.12
CA THR A 79 6.45 0.35 6.28
C THR A 79 6.75 0.05 4.82
N ALA A 80 6.16 0.80 3.89
CA ALA A 80 6.49 0.68 2.48
C ALA A 80 7.98 0.90 2.20
N LEU A 81 8.59 1.86 2.90
CA LEU A 81 10.02 2.14 2.75
C LEU A 81 10.87 0.97 3.26
N SER A 82 10.59 0.46 4.46
CA SER A 82 11.35 -0.66 5.03
C SER A 82 11.25 -1.92 4.15
N LEU A 83 10.08 -2.21 3.60
CA LEU A 83 9.88 -3.31 2.67
C LEU A 83 10.67 -3.12 1.38
N LYS A 84 10.61 -1.93 0.76
CA LYS A 84 11.38 -1.63 -0.46
C LYS A 84 12.89 -1.76 -0.25
N VAL A 85 13.40 -1.30 0.87
CA VAL A 85 14.82 -1.47 1.22
C VAL A 85 15.15 -2.96 1.42
N PHE A 86 14.33 -3.68 2.17
CA PHE A 86 14.53 -5.10 2.45
C PHE A 86 14.52 -5.96 1.18
N LEU A 87 13.58 -5.72 0.26
CA LEU A 87 13.47 -6.42 -1.01
C LEU A 87 14.66 -6.19 -1.96
N LYS A 88 15.39 -5.09 -1.78
CA LYS A 88 16.60 -4.75 -2.54
C LYS A 88 17.89 -5.20 -1.90
N THR A 89 17.84 -5.75 -0.70
CA THR A 89 19.01 -6.23 0.03
C THR A 89 18.99 -7.75 0.08
N SER A 90 20.17 -8.37 -0.02
CA SER A 90 20.31 -9.81 0.20
C SER A 90 19.98 -10.14 1.64
N HIS A 91 19.07 -11.07 1.87
CA HIS A 91 18.81 -11.61 3.19
C HIS A 91 18.93 -13.13 3.20
N GLN A 92 19.22 -13.68 4.36
CA GLN A 92 19.53 -15.11 4.49
C GLN A 92 18.42 -15.99 3.92
N ASN A 93 18.81 -17.03 3.19
CA ASN A 93 17.95 -18.05 2.62
C ASN A 93 16.93 -17.58 1.57
N MET A 94 17.03 -16.36 1.10
CA MET A 94 16.21 -15.87 0.00
C MET A 94 17.04 -15.77 -1.30
N PRO A 95 16.52 -16.21 -2.46
CA PRO A 95 17.20 -16.02 -3.73
C PRO A 95 17.50 -14.53 -3.97
N ASN A 96 18.66 -14.24 -4.55
CA ASN A 96 19.02 -12.88 -4.92
C ASN A 96 18.21 -12.46 -6.17
N LEU A 97 17.00 -11.99 -5.96
CA LEU A 97 16.13 -11.50 -7.03
C LEU A 97 16.50 -10.06 -7.39
N VAL A 98 16.67 -9.79 -8.66
CA VAL A 98 16.81 -8.41 -9.16
C VAL A 98 15.40 -7.83 -9.32
N ILE A 99 14.96 -7.06 -8.33
CA ILE A 99 13.63 -6.47 -8.27
C ILE A 99 13.73 -5.00 -8.67
N ALA A 100 13.02 -4.60 -9.73
CA ALA A 100 12.95 -3.22 -10.18
C ALA A 100 12.23 -2.32 -9.12
N PRO A 101 12.48 -1.00 -9.10
CA PRO A 101 11.90 -0.10 -8.09
C PRO A 101 10.37 -0.11 -8.05
N ASP A 102 9.72 -0.14 -9.19
CA ASP A 102 8.25 -0.23 -9.34
C ASP A 102 7.69 -1.58 -8.86
N GLN A 103 8.40 -2.66 -9.15
CA GLN A 103 8.05 -4.00 -8.66
C GLN A 103 8.20 -4.10 -7.14
N ALA A 104 9.25 -3.52 -6.56
CA ALA A 104 9.42 -3.45 -5.11
C ALA A 104 8.32 -2.61 -4.44
N GLU A 105 7.85 -1.55 -5.10
CA GLU A 105 6.72 -0.76 -4.63
C GLU A 105 5.41 -1.55 -4.71
N ALA A 106 5.15 -2.25 -5.81
CA ALA A 106 3.97 -3.09 -5.98
C ALA A 106 3.92 -4.20 -4.92
N LEU A 107 5.02 -4.91 -4.70
CA LEU A 107 5.14 -5.93 -3.65
C LEU A 107 4.93 -5.33 -2.25
N ALA A 108 5.51 -4.17 -1.95
CA ALA A 108 5.31 -3.50 -0.66
C ALA A 108 3.85 -3.12 -0.44
N ASN A 109 3.16 -2.58 -1.45
CA ASN A 109 1.75 -2.24 -1.39
C ASN A 109 0.88 -3.50 -1.17
N TYR A 110 1.20 -4.60 -1.85
CA TYR A 110 0.50 -5.86 -1.63
C TYR A 110 0.71 -6.38 -0.20
N ILE A 111 1.95 -6.48 0.27
CA ILE A 111 2.23 -6.94 1.63
C ILE A 111 1.48 -6.09 2.66
N LEU A 112 1.52 -4.76 2.53
CA LEU A 112 0.83 -3.86 3.46
C LEU A 112 -0.69 -3.97 3.40
N SER A 113 -1.27 -4.38 2.27
CA SER A 113 -2.71 -4.63 2.15
C SER A 113 -3.19 -5.81 3.01
N LEU A 114 -2.27 -6.70 3.43
CA LEU A 114 -2.54 -7.83 4.31
C LEU A 114 -2.48 -7.48 5.80
N LYS A 115 -2.26 -6.21 6.13
CA LYS A 115 -2.21 -5.76 7.52
C LYS A 115 -3.60 -5.84 8.14
N SER A 116 -3.71 -6.54 9.28
CA SER A 116 -4.91 -6.55 10.09
C SER A 116 -5.03 -5.22 10.86
N ASN A 117 -6.23 -4.65 10.88
CA ASN A 117 -6.57 -3.49 11.71
C ASN A 117 -6.71 -3.89 13.19
#